data_971de9eb3710e79454ba49841df6e925
#
_entry.id   971de9eb3710e79454ba49841df6e925
#
_cell.length_a   1.000
_cell.length_b   1.000
_cell.length_c   1.000
_cell.angle_alpha   90.00
_cell.angle_beta   90.00
_cell.angle_gamma   90.00
#
_symmetry.space_group_name_H-M   'P 1'
#
loop_
_entity.id
_entity.type
_entity.pdbx_description
1 polymer ?
#
loop_
_entity_poly.entity_id
_entity_poly.type
_entity_poly.pdbx_seq_one_letter_code
_entity_poly.pdbx_strand_id
1 'polypeptide(L)'
;MNMEFFRKLPVPKDIKEQYPVTKEMEAVRETTVSDLKDIFSGKDDRFILVIGPCSADHEDTVISYISRLRDVQDKVKDKIMIVPRIYTNKPRTTGEGYKGMLHQPDPNAAPDMLKGLVSIRKLHMRAITETGFACADEMLYPENHRYLSDLLAYVAVGARSVEDQQHRLTASGLDIPVGMKNPTAGDVSVMMNSIKAAQSSHVFLYRGWEVKSAGNPYAHAILRGYVNKHGQSMPNYHYEDLIHLAESYAESGLQNPAVIVDTNHSNSGKKYLEQVRISKEIIHSRRHNDDIKKLVKGLMIESYLFDGNQKIGEEQVLGKSITDPCLGWEKTERLIYDLAESL
;
A
#
# COMPACT_ATOMS: atom_id res chain seq x y z
N MET A 1 9.10 -15.86 -30.97
CA MET A 1 8.76 -15.31 -29.63
C MET A 1 9.39 -16.24 -28.60
N ASN A 2 10.19 -15.73 -27.68
CA ASN A 2 10.88 -16.55 -26.68
C ASN A 2 10.01 -16.69 -25.41
N MET A 3 8.79 -17.17 -25.58
CA MET A 3 7.82 -17.42 -24.50
C MET A 3 7.20 -18.80 -24.71
N GLU A 4 7.07 -19.53 -23.62
CA GLU A 4 6.32 -20.78 -23.56
C GLU A 4 4.99 -20.54 -22.84
N PHE A 5 3.89 -20.99 -23.44
CA PHE A 5 2.55 -20.85 -22.89
C PHE A 5 2.18 -22.13 -22.13
N PHE A 6 2.32 -22.10 -20.79
CA PHE A 6 2.05 -23.27 -19.96
C PHE A 6 0.57 -23.61 -19.87
N ARG A 7 -0.26 -22.59 -19.54
CA ARG A 7 -1.71 -22.75 -19.39
C ARG A 7 -2.42 -21.41 -19.50
N LYS A 8 -3.69 -21.42 -19.88
CA LYS A 8 -4.57 -20.26 -19.80
C LYS A 8 -5.05 -20.12 -18.35
N LEU A 9 -4.87 -18.96 -17.76
CA LEU A 9 -5.40 -18.64 -16.44
C LEU A 9 -6.88 -18.23 -16.54
N PRO A 10 -7.71 -18.49 -15.50
CA PRO A 10 -9.07 -18.00 -15.46
C PRO A 10 -9.10 -16.49 -15.49
N VAL A 11 -10.12 -15.89 -16.11
CA VAL A 11 -10.28 -14.44 -16.11
C VAL A 11 -10.85 -13.97 -14.75
N PRO A 12 -10.69 -12.68 -14.39
CA PRO A 12 -11.19 -12.16 -13.11
C PRO A 12 -12.65 -12.47 -12.83
N LYS A 13 -13.51 -12.49 -13.85
CA LYS A 13 -14.92 -12.85 -13.72
C LYS A 13 -15.08 -14.26 -13.16
N ASP A 14 -14.36 -15.24 -13.68
CA ASP A 14 -14.48 -16.64 -13.27
C ASP A 14 -14.10 -16.83 -11.80
N ILE A 15 -13.01 -16.17 -11.36
CA ILE A 15 -12.56 -16.22 -9.96
C ILE A 15 -13.53 -15.48 -9.03
N LYS A 16 -14.10 -14.37 -9.44
CA LYS A 16 -15.10 -13.63 -8.66
C LYS A 16 -16.41 -14.40 -8.53
N GLU A 17 -16.85 -15.10 -9.57
CA GLU A 17 -18.03 -15.99 -9.53
C GLU A 17 -17.79 -17.20 -8.62
N GLN A 18 -16.59 -17.75 -8.61
CA GLN A 18 -16.22 -18.88 -7.76
C GLN A 18 -16.07 -18.47 -6.28
N TYR A 19 -15.62 -17.27 -6.03
CA TYR A 19 -15.41 -16.67 -4.69
C TYR A 19 -16.11 -15.30 -4.63
N PRO A 20 -17.45 -15.27 -4.54
CA PRO A 20 -18.21 -14.03 -4.58
C PRO A 20 -18.06 -13.23 -3.28
N VAL A 21 -18.09 -11.91 -3.40
CA VAL A 21 -18.18 -10.99 -2.25
C VAL A 21 -19.60 -11.05 -1.70
N THR A 22 -19.74 -11.13 -0.36
CA THR A 22 -21.04 -11.04 0.31
C THR A 22 -21.45 -9.58 0.50
N LYS A 23 -22.73 -9.33 0.79
CA LYS A 23 -23.23 -7.98 1.10
C LYS A 23 -22.53 -7.35 2.30
N GLU A 24 -22.18 -8.16 3.30
CA GLU A 24 -21.47 -7.72 4.49
C GLU A 24 -20.05 -7.29 4.16
N MET A 25 -19.33 -8.03 3.31
CA MET A 25 -18.01 -7.65 2.83
C MET A 25 -18.05 -6.36 2.01
N GLU A 26 -19.05 -6.23 1.12
CA GLU A 26 -19.25 -5.02 0.31
C GLU A 26 -19.49 -3.81 1.20
N ALA A 27 -20.36 -3.91 2.20
CA ALA A 27 -20.64 -2.83 3.15
C ALA A 27 -19.39 -2.40 3.95
N VAL A 28 -18.57 -3.36 4.41
CA VAL A 28 -17.29 -3.05 5.09
C VAL A 28 -16.35 -2.30 4.15
N ARG A 29 -16.20 -2.77 2.91
CA ARG A 29 -15.36 -2.10 1.92
C ARG A 29 -15.85 -0.69 1.60
N GLU A 30 -17.13 -0.51 1.34
CA GLU A 30 -17.75 0.78 1.02
C GLU A 30 -17.56 1.78 2.16
N THR A 31 -17.80 1.37 3.39
CA THR A 31 -17.57 2.21 4.59
C THR A 31 -16.09 2.61 4.68
N THR A 32 -15.17 1.66 4.56
CA THR A 32 -13.73 1.94 4.61
C THR A 32 -13.30 2.91 3.51
N VAL A 33 -13.80 2.72 2.28
CA VAL A 33 -13.50 3.62 1.14
C VAL A 33 -14.06 5.00 1.35
N SER A 34 -15.29 5.11 1.89
CA SER A 34 -15.92 6.40 2.20
C SER A 34 -15.12 7.16 3.25
N ASP A 35 -14.76 6.51 4.36
CA ASP A 35 -13.94 7.09 5.42
C ASP A 35 -12.59 7.59 4.90
N LEU A 36 -11.91 6.78 4.08
CA LEU A 36 -10.65 7.18 3.45
C LEU A 36 -10.82 8.41 2.56
N LYS A 37 -11.87 8.47 1.75
CA LYS A 37 -12.17 9.64 0.89
C LYS A 37 -12.43 10.89 1.71
N ASP A 38 -13.12 10.76 2.86
CA ASP A 38 -13.37 11.89 3.76
C ASP A 38 -12.08 12.39 4.42
N ILE A 39 -11.17 11.50 4.83
CA ILE A 39 -9.84 11.88 5.35
C ILE A 39 -9.02 12.58 4.24
N PHE A 40 -8.96 12.01 3.04
CA PHE A 40 -8.20 12.60 1.93
C PHE A 40 -8.75 13.95 1.48
N SER A 41 -10.07 14.15 1.56
CA SER A 41 -10.71 15.44 1.23
C SER A 41 -10.69 16.46 2.40
N GLY A 42 -10.21 16.06 3.58
CA GLY A 42 -10.15 16.94 4.76
C GLY A 42 -11.47 17.13 5.49
N LYS A 43 -12.46 16.28 5.26
CA LYS A 43 -13.72 16.26 6.00
C LYS A 43 -13.63 15.49 7.32
N ASP A 44 -12.65 14.61 7.41
CA ASP A 44 -12.33 13.80 8.58
C ASP A 44 -10.87 14.02 8.94
N ASP A 45 -10.59 14.33 10.20
CA ASP A 45 -9.25 14.66 10.71
C ASP A 45 -8.47 13.44 11.20
N ARG A 46 -9.04 12.24 11.15
CA ARG A 46 -8.33 11.01 11.52
C ARG A 46 -7.07 10.82 10.67
N PHE A 47 -6.07 10.22 11.30
CA PHE A 47 -4.78 9.95 10.68
C PHE A 47 -4.72 8.52 10.17
N ILE A 48 -4.29 8.32 8.92
CA ILE A 48 -4.25 7.01 8.29
C ILE A 48 -2.97 6.27 8.66
N LEU A 49 -3.08 5.00 9.08
CA LEU A 49 -1.94 4.07 9.17
C LEU A 49 -2.14 2.92 8.19
N VAL A 50 -1.39 2.94 7.08
CA VAL A 50 -1.27 1.80 6.17
C VAL A 50 -0.18 0.89 6.73
N ILE A 51 -0.55 -0.19 7.43
CA ILE A 51 0.39 -0.95 8.24
C ILE A 51 0.25 -2.47 8.07
N GLY A 52 1.36 -3.18 7.93
CA GLY A 52 1.40 -4.63 7.79
C GLY A 52 2.71 -5.15 7.22
N PRO A 53 2.82 -6.46 6.94
CA PRO A 53 4.06 -7.07 6.48
C PRO A 53 4.54 -6.47 5.16
N CYS A 54 5.85 -6.53 4.93
CA CYS A 54 6.47 -6.10 3.67
C CYS A 54 5.85 -6.83 2.47
N SER A 55 5.59 -8.12 2.60
CA SER A 55 4.80 -8.95 1.69
C SER A 55 4.05 -10.01 2.46
N ALA A 56 2.81 -10.32 2.01
CA ALA A 56 2.06 -11.45 2.52
C ALA A 56 2.76 -12.76 2.15
N ASP A 57 2.88 -13.67 3.12
CA ASP A 57 3.55 -14.96 2.97
C ASP A 57 2.63 -16.13 3.32
N HIS A 58 2.17 -16.22 4.57
CA HIS A 58 1.27 -17.26 5.05
C HIS A 58 -0.08 -16.67 5.45
N GLU A 59 -1.16 -17.21 4.90
CA GLU A 59 -2.52 -16.70 5.08
C GLU A 59 -2.92 -16.58 6.55
N ASP A 60 -2.80 -17.68 7.33
CA ASP A 60 -3.19 -17.69 8.75
C ASP A 60 -2.36 -16.73 9.60
N THR A 61 -1.08 -16.57 9.28
CA THR A 61 -0.18 -15.68 10.00
C THR A 61 -0.51 -14.21 9.73
N VAL A 62 -0.84 -13.88 8.47
CA VAL A 62 -1.30 -12.54 8.09
C VAL A 62 -2.61 -12.22 8.79
N ILE A 63 -3.58 -13.15 8.81
CA ILE A 63 -4.86 -12.97 9.51
C ILE A 63 -4.64 -12.79 11.02
N SER A 64 -3.77 -13.59 11.65
CA SER A 64 -3.42 -13.44 13.07
C SER A 64 -2.87 -12.04 13.38
N TYR A 65 -2.01 -11.50 12.50
CA TYR A 65 -1.48 -10.15 12.64
C TYR A 65 -2.60 -9.08 12.51
N ILE A 66 -3.46 -9.21 11.51
CA ILE A 66 -4.55 -8.26 11.26
C ILE A 66 -5.59 -8.29 12.40
N SER A 67 -5.87 -9.45 12.98
CA SER A 67 -6.77 -9.57 14.13
C SER A 67 -6.27 -8.76 15.33
N ARG A 68 -4.96 -8.76 15.59
CA ARG A 68 -4.36 -7.90 16.62
C ARG A 68 -4.49 -6.41 16.29
N LEU A 69 -4.38 -6.04 15.01
CA LEU A 69 -4.62 -4.65 14.57
C LEU A 69 -6.08 -4.24 14.84
N ARG A 70 -7.06 -5.18 14.75
CA ARG A 70 -8.46 -4.89 15.03
C ARG A 70 -8.65 -4.47 16.49
N ASP A 71 -8.04 -5.21 17.42
CA ASP A 71 -8.09 -4.91 18.85
C ASP A 71 -7.51 -3.52 19.18
N VAL A 72 -6.46 -3.12 18.47
CA VAL A 72 -5.85 -1.79 18.62
C VAL A 72 -6.72 -0.72 17.96
N GLN A 73 -7.26 -0.97 16.76
CA GLN A 73 -8.13 -0.02 16.06
C GLN A 73 -9.31 0.43 16.91
N ASP A 74 -9.94 -0.49 17.62
CA ASP A 74 -11.10 -0.17 18.47
C ASP A 74 -10.79 0.83 19.58
N LYS A 75 -9.51 0.88 20.02
CA LYS A 75 -9.03 1.77 21.06
C LYS A 75 -8.56 3.15 20.53
N VAL A 76 -8.22 3.24 19.25
CA VAL A 76 -7.65 4.47 18.63
C VAL A 76 -8.51 5.04 17.50
N LYS A 77 -9.70 4.48 17.27
CA LYS A 77 -10.56 4.77 16.10
C LYS A 77 -10.97 6.23 15.96
N ASP A 78 -11.00 7.00 17.06
CA ASP A 78 -11.37 8.41 17.05
C ASP A 78 -10.24 9.31 16.49
N LYS A 79 -9.01 8.81 16.46
CA LYS A 79 -7.82 9.56 15.99
C LYS A 79 -7.11 8.91 14.83
N ILE A 80 -7.11 7.58 14.76
CA ILE A 80 -6.38 6.81 13.76
C ILE A 80 -7.32 5.87 13.03
N MET A 81 -7.18 5.86 11.70
CA MET A 81 -7.78 4.86 10.83
C MET A 81 -6.68 3.90 10.35
N ILE A 82 -6.74 2.65 10.81
CA ILE A 82 -5.82 1.59 10.38
C ILE A 82 -6.34 0.98 9.07
N VAL A 83 -5.46 0.89 8.09
CA VAL A 83 -5.66 0.16 6.83
C VAL A 83 -4.58 -0.90 6.75
N PRO A 84 -4.91 -2.18 7.01
CA PRO A 84 -3.91 -3.24 6.92
C PRO A 84 -3.34 -3.34 5.51
N ARG A 85 -2.01 -3.37 5.39
CA ARG A 85 -1.38 -3.65 4.11
C ARG A 85 -1.17 -5.15 3.95
N ILE A 86 -1.82 -5.72 2.94
CA ILE A 86 -1.65 -7.10 2.51
C ILE A 86 -1.05 -7.06 1.11
N TYR A 87 0.25 -6.82 1.01
CA TYR A 87 0.92 -6.76 -0.29
C TYR A 87 1.16 -8.17 -0.80
N THR A 88 0.35 -8.56 -1.78
CA THR A 88 0.34 -9.90 -2.37
C THR A 88 1.38 -10.08 -3.47
N ASN A 89 2.05 -9.00 -3.85
CA ASN A 89 3.13 -8.96 -4.82
C ASN A 89 4.39 -8.33 -4.23
N LYS A 90 5.56 -8.76 -4.72
CA LYS A 90 6.84 -8.15 -4.36
C LYS A 90 7.63 -7.86 -5.63
N PRO A 91 7.81 -6.57 -6.01
CA PRO A 91 8.65 -6.22 -7.15
C PRO A 91 10.11 -6.56 -6.87
N ARG A 92 10.78 -7.21 -7.83
CA ARG A 92 12.19 -7.60 -7.75
C ARG A 92 12.96 -7.01 -8.92
N THR A 93 13.97 -6.19 -8.63
CA THR A 93 14.76 -5.49 -9.66
C THR A 93 15.52 -6.48 -10.55
N THR A 94 16.07 -7.55 -9.98
CA THR A 94 16.80 -8.60 -10.72
C THR A 94 15.94 -9.80 -11.11
N GLY A 95 14.67 -9.83 -10.66
CA GLY A 95 13.78 -10.97 -10.87
C GLY A 95 14.01 -12.14 -9.91
N GLU A 96 14.97 -12.06 -8.99
CA GLU A 96 15.32 -13.11 -8.03
C GLU A 96 14.57 -12.96 -6.70
N GLY A 97 14.39 -14.08 -5.97
CA GLY A 97 13.77 -14.16 -4.65
C GLY A 97 12.24 -14.22 -4.68
N TYR A 98 11.62 -14.20 -3.51
CA TYR A 98 10.17 -14.29 -3.34
C TYR A 98 9.44 -13.14 -4.04
N LYS A 99 8.52 -13.47 -4.94
CA LYS A 99 7.78 -12.51 -5.78
C LYS A 99 6.37 -12.18 -5.26
N GLY A 100 6.04 -12.66 -4.06
CA GLY A 100 4.73 -12.50 -3.44
C GLY A 100 3.80 -13.69 -3.63
N MET A 101 2.71 -13.68 -2.86
CA MET A 101 1.73 -14.77 -2.80
C MET A 101 1.07 -15.06 -4.16
N LEU A 102 0.89 -14.06 -5.02
CA LEU A 102 0.36 -14.28 -6.37
C LEU A 102 1.20 -15.27 -7.18
N HIS A 103 2.51 -15.18 -7.10
CA HIS A 103 3.43 -16.05 -7.84
C HIS A 103 3.70 -17.36 -7.12
N GLN A 104 3.81 -17.30 -5.78
CA GLN A 104 4.28 -18.39 -4.93
C GLN A 104 3.49 -18.35 -3.61
N PRO A 105 2.26 -18.90 -3.60
CA PRO A 105 1.38 -18.89 -2.42
C PRO A 105 1.92 -19.69 -1.23
N ASP A 106 2.79 -20.66 -1.49
CA ASP A 106 3.63 -21.32 -0.50
C ASP A 106 5.09 -20.94 -0.77
N PRO A 107 5.73 -20.17 0.14
CA PRO A 107 7.11 -19.71 -0.07
C PRO A 107 8.15 -20.82 -0.24
N ASN A 108 7.86 -22.04 0.25
CA ASN A 108 8.75 -23.19 0.18
C ASN A 108 8.47 -24.10 -1.04
N ALA A 109 7.38 -23.86 -1.78
CA ALA A 109 7.02 -24.64 -2.96
C ALA A 109 7.41 -23.95 -4.27
N ALA A 110 7.30 -24.68 -5.38
CA ALA A 110 7.44 -24.11 -6.70
C ALA A 110 6.34 -23.06 -7.00
N PRO A 111 6.61 -22.06 -7.85
CA PRO A 111 5.61 -21.06 -8.24
C PRO A 111 4.36 -21.70 -8.87
N ASP A 112 3.18 -21.22 -8.45
CA ASP A 112 1.87 -21.60 -9.01
C ASP A 112 0.93 -20.39 -9.06
N MET A 113 0.88 -19.74 -10.21
CA MET A 113 0.04 -18.53 -10.37
C MET A 113 -1.46 -18.81 -10.31
N LEU A 114 -1.94 -20.00 -10.69
CA LEU A 114 -3.36 -20.32 -10.57
C LEU A 114 -3.77 -20.42 -9.10
N LYS A 115 -3.00 -21.17 -8.32
CA LYS A 115 -3.18 -21.24 -6.86
C LYS A 115 -2.99 -19.85 -6.23
N GLY A 116 -2.02 -19.08 -6.72
CA GLY A 116 -1.77 -17.71 -6.26
C GLY A 116 -2.98 -16.77 -6.44
N LEU A 117 -3.62 -16.77 -7.61
CA LEU A 117 -4.82 -15.96 -7.86
C LEU A 117 -5.96 -16.27 -6.88
N VAL A 118 -6.15 -17.54 -6.56
CA VAL A 118 -7.14 -17.96 -5.56
C VAL A 118 -6.72 -17.56 -4.16
N SER A 119 -5.46 -17.75 -3.80
CA SER A 119 -4.93 -17.45 -2.46
C SER A 119 -5.02 -15.97 -2.12
N ILE A 120 -4.63 -15.07 -3.04
CA ILE A 120 -4.71 -13.63 -2.78
C ILE A 120 -6.15 -13.16 -2.59
N ARG A 121 -7.10 -13.70 -3.37
CA ARG A 121 -8.51 -13.36 -3.20
C ARG A 121 -9.06 -13.86 -1.87
N LYS A 122 -8.80 -15.13 -1.53
CA LYS A 122 -9.24 -15.72 -0.25
C LYS A 122 -8.66 -14.95 0.93
N LEU A 123 -7.40 -14.58 0.90
CA LEU A 123 -6.76 -13.83 1.97
C LEU A 123 -7.45 -12.47 2.21
N HIS A 124 -7.76 -11.71 1.16
CA HIS A 124 -8.49 -10.46 1.30
C HIS A 124 -9.95 -10.66 1.76
N MET A 125 -10.62 -11.73 1.29
CA MET A 125 -11.96 -12.08 1.79
C MET A 125 -11.93 -12.40 3.28
N ARG A 126 -10.99 -13.24 3.73
CA ARG A 126 -10.79 -13.57 5.15
C ARG A 126 -10.49 -12.35 6.00
N ALA A 127 -9.63 -11.43 5.51
CA ALA A 127 -9.36 -10.18 6.21
C ALA A 127 -10.63 -9.40 6.51
N ILE A 128 -11.53 -9.27 5.52
CA ILE A 128 -12.81 -8.57 5.73
C ILE A 128 -13.72 -9.36 6.67
N THR A 129 -13.88 -10.67 6.43
CA THR A 129 -14.85 -11.50 7.17
C THR A 129 -14.45 -11.72 8.63
N GLU A 130 -13.16 -11.99 8.89
CA GLU A 130 -12.68 -12.37 10.21
C GLU A 130 -12.29 -11.16 11.06
N THR A 131 -11.94 -10.02 10.43
CA THR A 131 -11.41 -8.85 11.17
C THR A 131 -12.17 -7.54 10.90
N GLY A 132 -13.06 -7.51 9.92
CA GLY A 132 -13.78 -6.29 9.53
C GLY A 132 -12.90 -5.24 8.85
N PHE A 133 -11.73 -5.60 8.32
CA PHE A 133 -10.87 -4.69 7.59
C PHE A 133 -10.91 -4.94 6.07
N ALA A 134 -11.29 -3.93 5.29
CA ALA A 134 -10.93 -3.86 3.89
C ALA A 134 -9.51 -3.26 3.77
N CYS A 135 -8.63 -3.95 3.05
CA CYS A 135 -7.19 -3.77 3.14
C CYS A 135 -6.59 -3.03 1.94
N ALA A 136 -5.29 -2.73 2.04
CA ALA A 136 -4.47 -2.17 0.98
C ALA A 136 -3.62 -3.25 0.30
N ASP A 137 -3.44 -3.13 -1.03
CA ASP A 137 -2.46 -3.91 -1.79
C ASP A 137 -1.66 -3.03 -2.75
N GLU A 138 -0.51 -3.51 -3.22
CA GLU A 138 0.28 -2.84 -4.25
C GLU A 138 -0.12 -3.36 -5.64
N MET A 139 -0.54 -2.45 -6.52
CA MET A 139 -0.80 -2.77 -7.92
C MET A 139 0.53 -2.91 -8.68
N LEU A 140 1.20 -4.05 -8.52
CA LEU A 140 2.41 -4.36 -9.28
C LEU A 140 2.09 -4.59 -10.77
N TYR A 141 0.99 -5.30 -11.03
CA TYR A 141 0.44 -5.50 -12.36
C TYR A 141 -0.99 -4.97 -12.41
N PRO A 142 -1.38 -4.09 -13.33
CA PRO A 142 -2.77 -3.67 -13.52
C PRO A 142 -3.72 -4.86 -13.73
N GLU A 143 -3.23 -5.95 -14.34
CA GLU A 143 -4.03 -7.15 -14.57
C GLU A 143 -4.45 -7.88 -13.29
N ASN A 144 -3.56 -8.04 -12.28
CA ASN A 144 -3.93 -8.77 -11.07
C ASN A 144 -4.83 -7.95 -10.13
N HIS A 145 -4.76 -6.63 -10.14
CA HIS A 145 -5.68 -5.78 -9.39
C HIS A 145 -7.14 -6.12 -9.67
N ARG A 146 -7.46 -6.53 -10.89
CA ARG A 146 -8.83 -6.88 -11.32
C ARG A 146 -9.44 -8.05 -10.55
N TYR A 147 -8.63 -8.99 -10.03
CA TYR A 147 -9.08 -10.10 -9.22
C TYR A 147 -9.47 -9.69 -7.79
N LEU A 148 -9.03 -8.49 -7.37
CA LEU A 148 -9.20 -7.93 -6.03
C LEU A 148 -10.00 -6.63 -6.01
N SER A 149 -10.41 -6.08 -7.16
CA SER A 149 -10.99 -4.74 -7.27
C SER A 149 -12.28 -4.52 -6.49
N ASP A 150 -12.98 -5.59 -6.11
CA ASP A 150 -14.18 -5.61 -5.28
C ASP A 150 -13.91 -5.86 -3.79
N LEU A 151 -12.65 -5.96 -3.39
CA LEU A 151 -12.22 -6.26 -2.01
C LEU A 151 -11.32 -5.15 -1.43
N LEU A 152 -10.51 -4.48 -2.27
CA LEU A 152 -9.54 -3.50 -1.82
C LEU A 152 -10.20 -2.15 -1.47
N ALA A 153 -9.72 -1.52 -0.39
CA ALA A 153 -10.07 -0.15 -0.01
C ALA A 153 -9.01 0.88 -0.42
N TYR A 154 -7.79 0.45 -0.65
CA TYR A 154 -6.64 1.31 -0.98
C TYR A 154 -5.68 0.57 -1.90
N VAL A 155 -5.08 1.30 -2.84
CA VAL A 155 -4.06 0.78 -3.75
C VAL A 155 -2.81 1.64 -3.71
N ALA A 156 -1.64 1.02 -3.70
CA ALA A 156 -0.37 1.71 -3.93
C ALA A 156 0.18 1.36 -5.32
N VAL A 157 0.72 2.37 -6.01
CA VAL A 157 1.55 2.19 -7.21
C VAL A 157 3.02 2.30 -6.79
N GLY A 158 3.78 1.24 -7.01
CA GLY A 158 5.15 1.13 -6.55
C GLY A 158 6.13 2.05 -7.28
N ALA A 159 7.28 2.30 -6.66
CA ALA A 159 8.32 3.20 -7.18
C ALA A 159 8.91 2.79 -8.54
N ARG A 160 8.79 1.52 -8.93
CA ARG A 160 9.23 1.01 -10.25
C ARG A 160 8.13 1.07 -11.30
N SER A 161 6.87 1.25 -10.87
CA SER A 161 5.69 1.25 -11.72
C SER A 161 5.10 2.65 -11.95
N VAL A 162 5.48 3.64 -11.16
CA VAL A 162 4.90 4.99 -11.18
C VAL A 162 5.13 5.74 -12.49
N GLU A 163 6.15 5.35 -13.26
CA GLU A 163 6.44 5.92 -14.59
C GLU A 163 5.69 5.19 -15.71
N ASP A 164 5.16 3.99 -15.44
CA ASP A 164 4.47 3.19 -16.44
C ASP A 164 3.07 3.76 -16.76
N GLN A 165 2.82 3.93 -18.06
CA GLN A 165 1.60 4.54 -18.56
C GLN A 165 0.35 3.72 -18.19
N GLN A 166 0.40 2.39 -18.23
CA GLN A 166 -0.75 1.56 -17.89
C GLN A 166 -1.16 1.70 -16.43
N HIS A 167 -0.19 1.83 -15.51
CA HIS A 167 -0.47 2.06 -14.09
C HIS A 167 -1.16 3.40 -13.86
N ARG A 168 -0.66 4.48 -14.49
CA ARG A 168 -1.26 5.82 -14.39
C ARG A 168 -2.68 5.86 -14.93
N LEU A 169 -2.90 5.28 -16.12
CA LEU A 169 -4.22 5.23 -16.75
C LEU A 169 -5.19 4.33 -15.98
N THR A 170 -4.74 3.18 -15.49
CA THR A 170 -5.55 2.32 -14.63
C THR A 170 -5.95 3.06 -13.35
N ALA A 171 -4.99 3.73 -12.69
CA ALA A 171 -5.26 4.53 -11.48
C ALA A 171 -6.34 5.61 -11.72
N SER A 172 -6.38 6.22 -12.91
CA SER A 172 -7.38 7.22 -13.27
C SER A 172 -8.82 6.67 -13.37
N GLY A 173 -8.95 5.36 -13.49
CA GLY A 173 -10.25 4.67 -13.56
C GLY A 173 -10.67 3.99 -12.26
N LEU A 174 -9.87 4.06 -11.20
CA LEU A 174 -10.23 3.46 -9.91
C LEU A 174 -11.11 4.41 -9.08
N ASP A 175 -12.05 3.83 -8.35
CA ASP A 175 -12.99 4.54 -7.46
C ASP A 175 -12.53 4.58 -5.99
N ILE A 176 -11.33 4.11 -5.70
CA ILE A 176 -10.70 4.06 -4.38
C ILE A 176 -9.42 4.92 -4.34
N PRO A 177 -8.95 5.35 -3.15
CA PRO A 177 -7.71 6.09 -3.04
C PRO A 177 -6.50 5.31 -3.60
N VAL A 178 -5.66 6.02 -4.36
CA VAL A 178 -4.45 5.44 -4.98
C VAL A 178 -3.23 6.27 -4.59
N GLY A 179 -2.30 5.65 -3.88
CA GLY A 179 -1.02 6.26 -3.53
C GLY A 179 0.04 6.04 -4.60
N MET A 180 0.61 7.12 -5.13
CA MET A 180 1.69 7.12 -6.13
C MET A 180 3.03 7.30 -5.42
N LYS A 181 3.87 6.25 -5.36
CA LYS A 181 5.20 6.34 -4.74
C LYS A 181 6.14 7.20 -5.60
N ASN A 182 7.02 8.01 -4.97
CA ASN A 182 8.10 8.59 -5.73
C ASN A 182 9.00 7.49 -6.32
N PRO A 183 9.60 7.74 -7.53
CA PRO A 183 10.51 6.77 -8.17
C PRO A 183 11.70 6.42 -7.28
N THR A 184 12.36 5.31 -7.59
CA THR A 184 13.54 4.87 -6.84
C THR A 184 14.69 5.86 -6.90
N ALA A 185 14.80 6.66 -7.97
CA ALA A 185 15.80 7.73 -8.13
C ALA A 185 15.43 9.06 -7.43
N GLY A 186 14.20 9.18 -6.89
CA GLY A 186 13.80 10.30 -6.04
C GLY A 186 13.20 11.52 -6.74
N ASP A 187 12.93 11.46 -8.04
CA ASP A 187 12.35 12.57 -8.76
C ASP A 187 10.88 12.80 -8.35
N VAL A 188 10.66 13.85 -7.55
CA VAL A 188 9.32 14.25 -7.09
C VAL A 188 8.45 14.73 -8.25
N SER A 189 9.02 15.34 -9.29
CA SER A 189 8.25 15.81 -10.44
C SER A 189 7.59 14.66 -11.22
N VAL A 190 8.28 13.52 -11.31
CA VAL A 190 7.73 12.29 -11.88
C VAL A 190 6.53 11.79 -11.07
N MET A 191 6.63 11.82 -9.75
CA MET A 191 5.52 11.46 -8.86
C MET A 191 4.34 12.42 -9.04
N MET A 192 4.57 13.73 -9.05
CA MET A 192 3.52 14.74 -9.25
C MET A 192 2.86 14.59 -10.62
N ASN A 193 3.62 14.31 -11.68
CA ASN A 193 3.10 14.03 -13.01
C ASN A 193 2.24 12.74 -13.02
N SER A 194 2.62 11.72 -12.25
CA SER A 194 1.83 10.49 -12.14
C SER A 194 0.50 10.72 -11.44
N ILE A 195 0.48 11.56 -10.40
CA ILE A 195 -0.75 11.98 -9.70
C ILE A 195 -1.64 12.77 -10.66
N LYS A 196 -1.07 13.72 -11.40
CA LYS A 196 -1.81 14.51 -12.40
C LYS A 196 -2.44 13.62 -13.46
N ALA A 197 -1.69 12.65 -13.99
CA ALA A 197 -2.23 11.67 -14.93
C ALA A 197 -3.36 10.84 -14.30
N ALA A 198 -3.18 10.36 -13.06
CA ALA A 198 -4.21 9.58 -12.38
C ALA A 198 -5.47 10.42 -12.05
N GLN A 199 -5.34 11.72 -11.79
CA GLN A 199 -6.49 12.60 -11.56
C GLN A 199 -7.19 13.09 -12.84
N SER A 200 -6.58 12.85 -14.01
CA SER A 200 -7.12 13.29 -15.29
C SER A 200 -7.98 12.20 -15.96
N SER A 201 -8.94 12.63 -16.80
CA SER A 201 -9.72 11.74 -17.67
C SER A 201 -8.89 11.33 -18.89
N HIS A 202 -8.95 10.05 -19.25
CA HIS A 202 -8.21 9.50 -20.39
C HIS A 202 -9.09 8.57 -21.23
N VAL A 203 -8.81 8.51 -22.55
CA VAL A 203 -9.30 7.44 -23.42
C VAL A 203 -8.13 6.52 -23.73
N PHE A 204 -8.27 5.23 -23.45
CA PHE A 204 -7.18 4.26 -23.62
C PHE A 204 -7.69 2.83 -23.84
N LEU A 205 -6.75 1.98 -24.30
CA LEU A 205 -7.03 0.56 -24.44
C LEU A 205 -6.96 -0.15 -23.07
N TYR A 206 -8.07 -0.73 -22.67
CA TYR A 206 -8.16 -1.50 -21.44
C TYR A 206 -8.90 -2.82 -21.70
N ARG A 207 -8.19 -3.95 -21.62
CA ARG A 207 -8.79 -5.29 -21.75
C ARG A 207 -9.46 -5.55 -23.11
N GLY A 208 -8.90 -5.00 -24.18
CA GLY A 208 -9.49 -5.11 -25.52
C GLY A 208 -10.65 -4.16 -25.79
N TRP A 209 -10.92 -3.24 -24.86
CA TRP A 209 -11.91 -2.18 -25.00
C TRP A 209 -11.26 -0.82 -25.10
N GLU A 210 -11.82 0.05 -25.89
CA GLU A 210 -11.62 1.48 -25.78
C GLU A 210 -12.45 1.98 -24.61
N VAL A 211 -11.79 2.51 -23.56
CA VAL A 211 -12.46 3.00 -22.35
C VAL A 211 -12.14 4.46 -22.12
N LYS A 212 -13.05 5.16 -21.44
CA LYS A 212 -12.84 6.52 -20.93
C LYS A 212 -12.88 6.48 -19.41
N SER A 213 -11.77 6.86 -18.75
CA SER A 213 -11.76 7.08 -17.30
C SER A 213 -12.29 8.47 -16.93
N ALA A 214 -12.73 8.62 -15.68
CA ALA A 214 -13.21 9.92 -15.17
C ALA A 214 -12.09 10.76 -14.53
N GLY A 215 -10.97 10.13 -14.20
CA GLY A 215 -9.96 10.66 -13.28
C GLY A 215 -10.27 10.28 -11.84
N ASN A 216 -9.24 10.10 -11.04
CA ASN A 216 -9.33 9.72 -9.63
C ASN A 216 -8.87 10.89 -8.72
N PRO A 217 -9.79 11.68 -8.15
CA PRO A 217 -9.44 12.85 -7.34
C PRO A 217 -8.74 12.51 -6.02
N TYR A 218 -8.67 11.24 -5.66
CA TYR A 218 -7.99 10.72 -4.45
C TYR A 218 -6.64 10.06 -4.75
N ALA A 219 -6.12 10.22 -5.98
CA ALA A 219 -4.72 9.89 -6.27
C ALA A 219 -3.81 10.89 -5.55
N HIS A 220 -2.83 10.39 -4.80
CA HIS A 220 -2.00 11.18 -3.88
C HIS A 220 -0.56 10.66 -3.80
N ALA A 221 0.32 11.42 -3.16
CA ALA A 221 1.73 11.09 -3.02
C ALA A 221 2.01 10.02 -1.95
N ILE A 222 3.01 9.16 -2.20
CA ILE A 222 3.68 8.37 -1.17
C ILE A 222 5.17 8.67 -1.21
N LEU A 223 5.72 9.26 -0.13
CA LEU A 223 7.15 9.50 0.02
C LEU A 223 7.81 8.28 0.66
N ARG A 224 8.78 7.66 -0.04
CA ARG A 224 9.46 6.44 0.41
C ARG A 224 10.99 6.57 0.51
N GLY A 225 11.53 7.80 0.39
CA GLY A 225 12.94 8.06 0.19
C GLY A 225 13.38 7.62 -1.22
N TYR A 226 14.67 7.72 -1.49
CA TYR A 226 15.26 7.39 -2.80
C TYR A 226 16.68 6.86 -2.66
N VAL A 227 17.23 6.36 -3.75
CA VAL A 227 18.64 5.98 -3.84
C VAL A 227 19.33 6.97 -4.78
N ASN A 228 20.35 7.66 -4.28
CA ASN A 228 21.08 8.64 -5.09
C ASN A 228 22.03 7.95 -6.09
N LYS A 229 22.67 8.74 -6.95
CA LYS A 229 23.62 8.24 -7.97
C LYS A 229 24.84 7.49 -7.41
N HIS A 230 25.09 7.57 -6.11
CA HIS A 230 26.16 6.87 -5.41
C HIS A 230 25.68 5.60 -4.68
N GLY A 231 24.40 5.19 -4.88
CA GLY A 231 23.84 4.01 -4.25
C GLY A 231 23.44 4.19 -2.78
N GLN A 232 23.42 5.43 -2.27
CA GLN A 232 23.08 5.74 -0.88
C GLN A 232 21.57 5.98 -0.75
N SER A 233 20.97 5.42 0.31
CA SER A 233 19.58 5.73 0.68
C SER A 233 19.52 7.15 1.24
N MET A 234 18.61 7.93 0.66
CA MET A 234 18.34 9.31 1.04
C MET A 234 16.88 9.41 1.51
N PRO A 235 16.61 9.98 2.69
CA PRO A 235 15.25 10.24 3.13
C PRO A 235 14.62 11.40 2.35
N ASN A 236 13.27 11.47 2.36
CA ASN A 236 12.50 12.59 1.81
C ASN A 236 11.23 12.85 2.66
N TYR A 237 11.36 12.81 3.98
CA TYR A 237 10.28 13.03 4.94
C TYR A 237 10.56 14.13 5.95
N HIS A 238 11.74 14.77 5.87
CA HIS A 238 12.07 15.86 6.79
C HIS A 238 11.17 17.07 6.57
N TYR A 239 11.18 17.98 7.52
CA TYR A 239 10.33 19.17 7.50
C TYR A 239 10.41 19.92 6.17
N GLU A 240 11.61 20.13 5.66
CA GLU A 240 11.88 20.85 4.41
C GLU A 240 11.31 20.08 3.19
N ASP A 241 11.45 18.75 3.16
CA ASP A 241 10.90 17.93 2.09
C ASP A 241 9.36 18.03 2.04
N LEU A 242 8.72 18.04 3.22
CA LEU A 242 7.26 18.14 3.33
C LEU A 242 6.76 19.53 2.94
N ILE A 243 7.49 20.60 3.28
CA ILE A 243 7.18 21.97 2.85
C ILE A 243 7.29 22.08 1.32
N HIS A 244 8.39 21.62 0.72
CA HIS A 244 8.55 21.63 -0.74
C HIS A 244 7.45 20.84 -1.46
N LEU A 245 7.01 19.73 -0.88
CA LEU A 245 5.88 18.98 -1.45
C LEU A 245 4.58 19.77 -1.34
N ALA A 246 4.32 20.47 -0.23
CA ALA A 246 3.14 21.31 -0.06
C ALA A 246 3.11 22.47 -1.08
N GLU A 247 4.24 23.11 -1.31
CA GLU A 247 4.42 24.16 -2.34
C GLU A 247 4.15 23.57 -3.74
N SER A 248 4.72 22.41 -4.06
CA SER A 248 4.49 21.73 -5.34
C SER A 248 3.01 21.39 -5.57
N TYR A 249 2.29 20.96 -4.53
CA TYR A 249 0.85 20.75 -4.63
C TYR A 249 0.07 22.05 -4.83
N ALA A 250 0.43 23.13 -4.14
CA ALA A 250 -0.23 24.44 -4.29
C ALA A 250 -0.12 24.97 -5.73
N GLU A 251 1.02 24.73 -6.40
CA GLU A 251 1.25 25.15 -7.78
C GLU A 251 0.63 24.21 -8.82
N SER A 252 0.35 22.96 -8.46
CA SER A 252 -0.05 21.91 -9.40
C SER A 252 -1.51 21.96 -9.86
N GLY A 253 -2.41 22.60 -9.07
CA GLY A 253 -3.84 22.59 -9.28
C GLY A 253 -4.51 21.22 -9.08
N LEU A 254 -3.83 20.28 -8.42
CA LEU A 254 -4.34 18.94 -8.11
C LEU A 254 -5.41 18.99 -7.02
N GLN A 255 -6.36 18.05 -7.10
CA GLN A 255 -7.41 17.92 -6.10
C GLN A 255 -6.91 17.16 -4.87
N ASN A 256 -7.48 17.46 -3.71
CA ASN A 256 -7.22 16.76 -2.44
C ASN A 256 -5.72 16.54 -2.16
N PRO A 257 -4.90 17.61 -2.04
CA PRO A 257 -3.48 17.49 -1.73
C PRO A 257 -3.25 16.59 -0.51
N ALA A 258 -2.49 15.51 -0.70
CA ALA A 258 -2.24 14.56 0.38
C ALA A 258 -0.95 13.78 0.18
N VAL A 259 -0.33 13.39 1.28
CA VAL A 259 0.82 12.49 1.29
C VAL A 259 0.67 11.44 2.40
N ILE A 260 1.03 10.23 2.07
CA ILE A 260 1.35 9.16 3.02
C ILE A 260 2.87 9.03 3.06
N VAL A 261 3.48 9.03 4.23
CA VAL A 261 4.93 8.85 4.35
C VAL A 261 5.24 7.41 4.70
N ASP A 262 5.94 6.73 3.80
CA ASP A 262 6.47 5.39 4.01
C ASP A 262 7.72 5.49 4.90
N THR A 263 7.63 5.01 6.12
CA THR A 263 8.66 5.14 7.14
C THR A 263 9.81 4.14 7.01
N ASN A 264 9.66 3.15 6.13
CA ASN A 264 10.70 2.16 5.85
C ASN A 264 11.46 2.49 4.55
N HIS A 265 11.77 1.50 3.73
CA HIS A 265 12.48 1.62 2.45
C HIS A 265 13.72 2.54 2.55
N SER A 266 13.87 3.53 1.64
CA SER A 266 15.02 4.43 1.67
C SER A 266 14.93 5.50 2.75
N ASN A 267 13.73 5.80 3.29
CA ASN A 267 13.55 6.73 4.40
C ASN A 267 14.24 6.24 5.68
N SER A 268 14.23 4.93 5.94
CA SER A 268 14.95 4.31 7.06
C SER A 268 16.28 3.67 6.65
N GLY A 269 16.62 3.64 5.35
CA GLY A 269 17.68 2.79 4.82
C GLY A 269 17.46 1.31 5.11
N LYS A 270 16.18 0.87 5.19
CA LYS A 270 15.72 -0.48 5.56
C LYS A 270 16.10 -0.90 6.99
N LYS A 271 16.40 0.06 7.85
CA LYS A 271 16.60 -0.18 9.30
C LYS A 271 15.24 -0.09 9.97
N TYR A 272 14.56 -1.22 10.13
CA TYR A 272 13.17 -1.28 10.55
C TYR A 272 12.86 -0.59 11.88
N LEU A 273 13.81 -0.54 12.82
CA LEU A 273 13.65 0.17 14.09
C LEU A 273 13.55 1.69 13.92
N GLU A 274 14.15 2.26 12.87
CA GLU A 274 14.06 3.70 12.57
C GLU A 274 12.63 4.14 12.25
N GLN A 275 11.75 3.24 11.83
CA GLN A 275 10.35 3.56 11.56
C GLN A 275 9.67 4.24 12.76
N VAL A 276 10.03 3.85 13.99
CA VAL A 276 9.49 4.46 15.24
C VAL A 276 9.91 5.93 15.35
N ARG A 277 11.21 6.22 15.18
CA ARG A 277 11.74 7.58 15.24
C ARG A 277 11.15 8.45 14.13
N ILE A 278 11.16 7.94 12.89
CA ILE A 278 10.65 8.64 11.71
C ILE A 278 9.18 9.01 11.88
N SER A 279 8.36 8.06 12.37
CA SER A 279 6.94 8.31 12.64
C SER A 279 6.73 9.47 13.62
N LYS A 280 7.52 9.51 14.72
CA LYS A 280 7.44 10.59 15.73
C LYS A 280 7.92 11.93 15.18
N GLU A 281 8.96 11.95 14.35
CA GLU A 281 9.46 13.15 13.69
C GLU A 281 8.40 13.77 12.75
N ILE A 282 7.71 12.95 11.98
CA ILE A 282 6.64 13.41 11.08
C ILE A 282 5.47 14.01 11.90
N ILE A 283 5.05 13.37 12.98
CA ILE A 283 4.01 13.92 13.86
C ILE A 283 4.46 15.24 14.49
N HIS A 284 5.74 15.34 14.88
CA HIS A 284 6.31 16.59 15.37
C HIS A 284 6.23 17.71 14.33
N SER A 285 6.62 17.44 13.07
CA SER A 285 6.51 18.40 11.98
C SER A 285 5.09 18.85 11.72
N ARG A 286 4.10 17.93 11.76
CA ARG A 286 2.67 18.24 11.64
C ARG A 286 2.15 19.19 12.73
N ARG A 287 2.68 19.09 13.94
CA ARG A 287 2.29 19.97 15.05
C ARG A 287 2.81 21.39 14.94
N HIS A 288 3.90 21.57 14.19
CA HIS A 288 4.59 22.84 14.05
C HIS A 288 4.20 23.63 12.81
N ASN A 289 3.48 22.99 11.86
CA ASN A 289 3.13 23.63 10.60
C ASN A 289 1.76 23.12 10.11
N ASP A 290 0.82 24.04 9.89
CA ASP A 290 -0.54 23.73 9.47
C ASP A 290 -0.61 23.19 8.03
N ASP A 291 0.28 23.61 7.13
CA ASP A 291 0.32 23.11 5.75
C ASP A 291 0.81 21.65 5.73
N ILE A 292 1.84 21.33 6.53
CA ILE A 292 2.27 19.95 6.74
C ILE A 292 1.15 19.14 7.39
N LYS A 293 0.44 19.70 8.37
CA LYS A 293 -0.70 19.03 9.03
C LYS A 293 -1.81 18.69 8.05
N LYS A 294 -2.16 19.61 7.15
CA LYS A 294 -3.17 19.41 6.12
C LYS A 294 -2.71 18.41 5.06
N LEU A 295 -1.43 18.46 4.66
CA LEU A 295 -0.87 17.63 3.59
C LEU A 295 -0.65 16.19 4.03
N VAL A 296 0.01 15.98 5.20
CA VAL A 296 0.38 14.63 5.67
C VAL A 296 -0.83 13.95 6.30
N LYS A 297 -1.48 13.09 5.55
CA LYS A 297 -2.70 12.36 5.95
C LYS A 297 -2.41 11.05 6.68
N GLY A 298 -1.18 10.53 6.58
CA GLY A 298 -0.88 9.26 7.21
C GLY A 298 0.55 8.76 7.03
N LEU A 299 0.80 7.58 7.58
CA LEU A 299 2.06 6.84 7.47
C LEU A 299 1.84 5.47 6.82
N MET A 300 2.88 4.95 6.20
CA MET A 300 2.97 3.57 5.78
C MET A 300 4.10 2.90 6.55
N ILE A 301 3.78 1.80 7.27
CA ILE A 301 4.69 1.13 8.20
C ILE A 301 4.80 -0.35 7.83
N GLU A 302 6.03 -0.85 7.70
CA GLU A 302 6.27 -2.28 7.53
C GLU A 302 6.41 -2.95 8.89
N SER A 303 5.40 -3.75 9.25
CA SER A 303 5.27 -4.42 10.54
C SER A 303 4.73 -5.83 10.39
N TYR A 304 5.18 -6.74 11.24
CA TYR A 304 4.66 -8.10 11.31
C TYR A 304 4.67 -8.62 12.76
N LEU A 305 4.53 -9.93 12.99
CA LEU A 305 4.49 -10.48 14.36
C LEU A 305 5.84 -10.40 15.05
N PHE A 306 6.95 -10.62 14.30
CA PHE A 306 8.32 -10.62 14.85
C PHE A 306 9.22 -9.62 14.14
N ASP A 307 10.20 -9.12 14.89
CA ASP A 307 11.20 -8.16 14.41
C ASP A 307 12.08 -8.70 13.29
N GLY A 308 12.41 -7.82 12.34
CA GLY A 308 13.41 -8.08 11.31
C GLY A 308 12.89 -8.92 10.16
N ASN A 309 13.78 -9.71 9.59
CA ASN A 309 13.47 -10.62 8.48
C ASN A 309 14.29 -11.92 8.60
N GLN A 310 13.98 -12.88 7.73
CA GLN A 310 14.63 -14.17 7.62
C GLN A 310 14.73 -14.60 6.15
N LYS A 311 15.56 -15.59 5.87
CA LYS A 311 15.61 -16.26 4.57
C LYS A 311 14.53 -17.34 4.49
N ILE A 312 14.06 -17.64 3.30
CA ILE A 312 13.19 -18.79 3.04
C ILE A 312 14.02 -20.07 3.29
N GLY A 313 13.46 -21.03 4.00
CA GLY A 313 14.12 -22.28 4.36
C GLY A 313 13.29 -23.12 5.33
N GLU A 314 13.84 -24.27 5.76
CA GLU A 314 13.12 -25.26 6.58
C GLU A 314 12.80 -24.79 8.01
N GLU A 315 13.60 -23.91 8.60
CA GLU A 315 13.44 -23.40 9.97
C GLU A 315 12.82 -21.98 10.00
N GLN A 316 11.73 -21.78 9.27
CA GLN A 316 11.07 -20.46 9.26
C GLN A 316 10.24 -20.21 10.51
N VAL A 317 10.40 -19.01 11.08
CA VAL A 317 9.53 -18.47 12.11
C VAL A 317 8.32 -17.82 11.46
N LEU A 318 7.14 -18.42 11.58
CA LEU A 318 5.90 -17.85 11.05
C LEU A 318 5.64 -16.47 11.66
N GLY A 319 5.37 -15.47 10.80
CA GLY A 319 5.18 -14.08 11.24
C GLY A 319 6.44 -13.25 11.32
N LYS A 320 7.59 -13.79 10.89
CA LYS A 320 8.80 -13.01 10.63
C LYS A 320 8.96 -12.82 9.13
N SER A 321 9.16 -11.59 8.69
CA SER A 321 9.21 -11.25 7.26
C SER A 321 10.23 -12.08 6.48
N ILE A 322 9.85 -12.56 5.30
CA ILE A 322 10.74 -13.24 4.34
C ILE A 322 11.24 -12.31 3.23
N THR A 323 10.96 -11.00 3.35
CA THR A 323 11.37 -9.95 2.42
C THR A 323 12.12 -8.84 3.16
N ASP A 324 11.69 -7.57 3.09
CA ASP A 324 12.35 -6.51 3.83
C ASP A 324 12.04 -6.62 5.35
N PRO A 325 12.96 -6.21 6.23
CA PRO A 325 12.77 -6.34 7.67
C PRO A 325 11.61 -5.47 8.18
N CYS A 326 10.78 -6.04 9.05
CA CYS A 326 9.59 -5.43 9.63
C CYS A 326 9.76 -5.15 11.12
N LEU A 327 8.99 -4.17 11.61
CA LEU A 327 8.81 -3.91 13.03
C LEU A 327 7.94 -5.01 13.64
N GLY A 328 8.36 -5.59 14.78
CA GLY A 328 7.61 -6.63 15.49
C GLY A 328 6.39 -6.07 16.22
N TRP A 329 5.46 -6.97 16.60
CA TRP A 329 4.16 -6.61 17.14
C TRP A 329 4.22 -5.70 18.37
N GLU A 330 5.00 -6.05 19.40
CA GLU A 330 5.07 -5.26 20.65
C GLU A 330 5.44 -3.79 20.41
N LYS A 331 6.42 -3.57 19.52
CA LYS A 331 6.85 -2.22 19.14
C LYS A 331 5.80 -1.51 18.29
N THR A 332 5.11 -2.25 17.46
CA THR A 332 4.03 -1.75 16.60
C THR A 332 2.86 -1.26 17.43
N GLU A 333 2.36 -2.10 18.33
CA GLU A 333 1.24 -1.74 19.21
C GLU A 333 1.56 -0.49 20.03
N ARG A 334 2.73 -0.46 20.66
CA ARG A 334 3.20 0.72 21.42
C ARG A 334 3.29 1.96 20.53
N LEU A 335 3.84 1.82 19.32
CA LEU A 335 3.94 2.95 18.39
C LEU A 335 2.56 3.51 18.03
N ILE A 336 1.56 2.65 17.77
CA ILE A 336 0.21 3.10 17.41
C ILE A 336 -0.39 3.92 18.57
N TYR A 337 -0.24 3.48 19.83
CA TYR A 337 -0.72 4.23 20.98
C TYR A 337 0.05 5.56 21.16
N ASP A 338 1.38 5.55 21.06
CA ASP A 338 2.21 6.76 21.12
C ASP A 338 1.78 7.80 20.06
N LEU A 339 1.45 7.35 18.85
CA LEU A 339 0.95 8.21 17.78
C LEU A 339 -0.44 8.75 18.10
N ALA A 340 -1.36 7.90 18.57
CA ALA A 340 -2.70 8.32 18.95
C ALA A 340 -2.70 9.36 20.09
N GLU A 341 -1.81 9.23 21.07
CA GLU A 341 -1.63 10.24 22.13
C GLU A 341 -1.06 11.55 21.57
N SER A 342 -0.27 11.43 20.50
CA SER A 342 0.43 12.55 19.89
C SER A 342 -0.38 13.31 18.84
N LEU A 343 -1.46 12.77 18.33
CA LEU A 343 -2.42 13.40 17.39
C LEU A 343 -3.52 14.14 18.16
#